data_85821a2e3aff55a925dc682e04415962
#
_entry.id   85821a2e3aff55a925dc682e04415962
#
_cell.length_a   1.000
_cell.length_b   1.000
_cell.length_c   1.000
_cell.angle_alpha   90.00
_cell.angle_beta   90.00
_cell.angle_gamma   90.00
#
_symmetry.space_group_name_H-M   'P 1'
#
loop_
_entity.id
_entity.type
_entity.pdbx_description
1 polymer ?
#
loop_
_entity_poly.entity_id
_entity_poly.type
_entity_poly.pdbx_seq_one_letter_code
_entity_poly.pdbx_strand_id
1 'polypeptide(L)'
;YNPESSIDNDIVNRTRGHLKHMLRDKSQLKYLRKMARLCRRRGYNLIVIISPARSDYCNLIHPYFIELSLQYIQHYMGLAGINMFADSAFTDDDFCDSDHLNAKGAIKLSKKINNIIKEISHD
;
A
#
# COMPACT_ATOMS: atom_id res chain seq x y z
N TYR A 1 -8.19 22.64 24.31
CA TYR A 1 -7.97 21.80 23.13
C TYR A 1 -6.62 21.10 23.25
N ASN A 2 -6.63 19.78 23.37
CA ASN A 2 -5.39 19.00 23.38
C ASN A 2 -5.25 18.36 21.98
N PRO A 3 -4.35 18.88 21.13
CA PRO A 3 -4.20 18.39 19.77
C PRO A 3 -3.73 16.93 19.68
N GLU A 4 -3.00 16.44 20.69
CA GLU A 4 -2.51 15.06 20.73
C GLU A 4 -3.64 14.02 20.87
N SER A 5 -4.67 14.33 21.68
CA SER A 5 -5.79 13.38 21.87
C SER A 5 -6.71 13.25 20.66
N SER A 6 -6.79 14.28 19.81
CA SER A 6 -7.61 14.26 18.60
C SER A 6 -6.96 13.47 17.46
N ILE A 7 -5.63 13.49 17.39
CA ILE A 7 -4.85 12.75 16.37
C ILE A 7 -4.98 11.25 16.61
N ASP A 8 -4.82 10.80 17.85
CA ASP A 8 -4.90 9.37 18.20
C ASP A 8 -6.29 8.77 17.92
N ASN A 9 -7.35 9.50 18.25
CA ASN A 9 -8.71 9.05 17.98
C ASN A 9 -9.04 8.97 16.48
N ASP A 10 -8.52 9.90 15.70
CA ASP A 10 -8.72 9.92 14.25
C ASP A 10 -8.01 8.74 13.57
N ILE A 11 -6.78 8.44 13.97
CA ILE A 11 -6.01 7.30 13.45
C ILE A 11 -6.71 5.98 13.75
N VAL A 12 -7.19 5.80 15.00
CA VAL A 12 -7.90 4.58 15.40
C VAL A 12 -9.19 4.41 14.60
N ASN A 13 -9.97 5.46 14.43
CA ASN A 13 -11.22 5.43 13.67
C ASN A 13 -10.97 5.16 12.19
N ARG A 14 -9.96 5.79 11.61
CA ARG A 14 -9.55 5.59 10.22
C ARG A 14 -9.09 4.15 9.97
N THR A 15 -8.24 3.63 10.81
CA THR A 15 -7.74 2.25 10.74
C THR A 15 -8.90 1.26 10.85
N ARG A 16 -9.81 1.47 11.80
CA ARG A 16 -11.00 0.62 11.97
C ARG A 16 -11.89 0.64 10.74
N GLY A 17 -12.08 1.81 10.12
CA GLY A 17 -12.83 1.96 8.87
C GLY A 17 -12.18 1.18 7.72
N HIS A 18 -10.88 1.29 7.54
CA HIS A 18 -10.13 0.56 6.52
C HIS A 18 -10.22 -0.96 6.70
N LEU A 19 -10.02 -1.46 7.92
CA LEU A 19 -10.14 -2.88 8.24
C LEU A 19 -11.55 -3.41 7.99
N LYS A 20 -12.57 -2.64 8.34
CA LYS A 20 -13.96 -3.00 8.07
C LYS A 20 -14.24 -3.15 6.57
N HIS A 21 -13.75 -2.21 5.76
CA HIS A 21 -13.85 -2.30 4.31
C HIS A 21 -13.13 -3.51 3.75
N MET A 22 -11.91 -3.75 4.18
CA MET A 22 -11.09 -4.87 3.74
C MET A 22 -11.74 -6.22 4.01
N LEU A 23 -12.44 -6.37 5.15
CA LEU A 23 -13.09 -7.62 5.55
C LEU A 23 -14.47 -7.82 4.90
N ARG A 24 -15.19 -6.75 4.60
CA ARG A 24 -16.59 -6.82 4.13
C ARG A 24 -16.74 -6.69 2.62
N ASP A 25 -15.97 -5.81 2.00
CA ASP A 25 -16.13 -5.50 0.59
C ASP A 25 -15.04 -6.16 -0.27
N LYS A 26 -15.37 -7.34 -0.78
CA LYS A 26 -14.54 -8.06 -1.75
C LYS A 26 -14.93 -7.77 -3.21
N SER A 27 -15.84 -6.84 -3.44
CA SER A 27 -16.33 -6.52 -4.79
C SER A 27 -15.24 -6.01 -5.73
N GLN A 28 -14.18 -5.39 -5.17
CA GLN A 28 -13.05 -4.86 -5.93
C GLN A 28 -12.09 -5.95 -6.45
N LEU A 29 -12.10 -7.15 -5.86
CA LEU A 29 -11.14 -8.20 -6.21
C LEU A 29 -11.26 -8.67 -7.66
N LYS A 30 -12.49 -8.69 -8.20
CA LYS A 30 -12.71 -9.02 -9.62
C LYS A 30 -12.03 -8.03 -10.58
N TYR A 31 -11.86 -6.77 -10.17
CA TYR A 31 -11.20 -5.77 -10.98
C TYR A 31 -9.69 -5.96 -11.04
N LEU A 32 -9.08 -6.50 -9.98
CA LEU A 32 -7.68 -6.90 -9.99
C LEU A 32 -7.38 -7.92 -11.09
N ARG A 33 -8.23 -8.93 -11.23
CA ARG A 33 -8.13 -9.91 -12.35
C ARG A 33 -8.27 -9.25 -13.70
N LYS A 34 -9.27 -8.37 -13.86
CA LYS A 34 -9.48 -7.66 -15.12
C LYS A 34 -8.28 -6.80 -15.49
N MET A 35 -7.71 -6.10 -14.52
CA MET A 35 -6.51 -5.27 -14.69
C MET A 35 -5.30 -6.11 -15.12
N ALA A 36 -5.02 -7.19 -14.41
CA ALA A 36 -3.94 -8.11 -14.74
C ALA A 36 -4.08 -8.71 -16.14
N ARG A 37 -5.32 -9.10 -16.49
CA ARG A 37 -5.65 -9.65 -17.80
C ARG A 37 -5.47 -8.62 -18.92
N LEU A 38 -5.90 -7.38 -18.70
CA LEU A 38 -5.71 -6.28 -19.62
C LEU A 38 -4.22 -6.00 -19.87
N CYS A 39 -3.42 -5.93 -18.82
CA CYS A 39 -1.97 -5.71 -18.92
C CYS A 39 -1.31 -6.83 -19.74
N ARG A 40 -1.66 -8.09 -19.50
CA ARG A 40 -1.14 -9.23 -20.28
C ARG A 40 -1.50 -9.12 -21.77
N ARG A 41 -2.74 -8.78 -22.09
CA ARG A 41 -3.18 -8.62 -23.49
C ARG A 41 -2.45 -7.50 -24.22
N ARG A 42 -2.11 -6.43 -23.49
CA ARG A 42 -1.44 -5.24 -24.05
C ARG A 42 0.08 -5.33 -23.99
N GLY A 43 0.64 -6.39 -23.41
CA GLY A 43 2.07 -6.54 -23.23
C GLY A 43 2.64 -5.54 -22.20
N TYR A 44 1.83 -5.06 -21.27
CA TYR A 44 2.27 -4.16 -20.21
C TYR A 44 2.86 -4.93 -19.03
N ASN A 45 3.97 -4.45 -18.50
CA ASN A 45 4.52 -4.96 -17.24
C ASN A 45 3.79 -4.29 -16.07
N LEU A 46 3.07 -5.09 -15.30
CA LEU A 46 2.32 -4.63 -14.15
C LEU A 46 3.12 -4.84 -12.87
N ILE A 47 3.32 -3.75 -12.13
CA ILE A 47 3.96 -3.76 -10.81
C ILE A 47 2.90 -3.38 -9.79
N VAL A 48 2.76 -4.20 -8.75
CA VAL A 48 1.80 -3.97 -7.66
C VAL A 48 2.57 -3.73 -6.38
N ILE A 49 2.30 -2.62 -5.71
CA ILE A 49 2.92 -2.28 -4.45
C ILE A 49 1.86 -2.08 -3.35
N ILE A 50 2.23 -2.44 -2.12
CA ILE A 50 1.52 -1.98 -0.93
C ILE A 50 2.26 -0.72 -0.48
N SER A 51 1.54 0.41 -0.49
CA SER A 51 2.12 1.73 -0.23
C SER A 51 2.65 1.87 1.20
N PRO A 52 3.70 2.68 1.40
CA PRO A 52 4.15 3.02 2.74
C PRO A 52 3.05 3.69 3.55
N ALA A 53 3.07 3.45 4.85
CA ALA A 53 2.22 4.14 5.82
C ALA A 53 3.07 4.63 7.00
N ARG A 54 2.57 5.65 7.70
CA ARG A 54 3.25 6.21 8.85
C ARG A 54 3.34 5.19 9.99
N SER A 55 4.35 5.32 10.85
CA SER A 55 4.64 4.33 11.89
C SER A 55 3.46 4.08 12.84
N ASP A 56 2.70 5.10 13.20
CA ASP A 56 1.52 4.99 14.07
C ASP A 56 0.40 4.17 13.41
N TYR A 57 0.17 4.34 12.10
CA TYR A 57 -0.77 3.53 11.34
C TYR A 57 -0.28 2.08 11.21
N CYS A 58 0.99 1.88 10.90
CA CYS A 58 1.60 0.55 10.80
C CYS A 58 1.45 -0.24 12.10
N ASN A 59 1.60 0.42 13.25
CA ASN A 59 1.48 -0.23 14.56
C ASN A 59 0.04 -0.67 14.89
N LEU A 60 -0.96 -0.05 14.28
CA LEU A 60 -2.39 -0.41 14.47
C LEU A 60 -2.86 -1.53 13.53
N ILE A 61 -2.13 -1.81 12.46
CA ILE A 61 -2.47 -2.84 11.49
C ILE A 61 -1.79 -4.15 11.89
N HIS A 62 -2.59 -5.18 12.16
CA HIS A 62 -2.03 -6.50 12.41
C HIS A 62 -1.34 -7.04 11.14
N PRO A 63 -0.15 -7.64 11.23
CA PRO A 63 0.59 -8.17 10.07
C PRO A 63 -0.22 -9.12 9.18
N TYR A 64 -1.20 -9.80 9.74
CA TYR A 64 -2.12 -10.68 9.01
C TYR A 64 -2.82 -9.97 7.84
N PHE A 65 -3.22 -8.71 7.99
CA PHE A 65 -3.90 -7.97 6.92
C PHE A 65 -3.00 -7.66 5.74
N ILE A 66 -1.72 -7.41 6.00
CA ILE A 66 -0.73 -7.22 4.92
C ILE A 66 -0.48 -8.54 4.22
N GLU A 67 -0.32 -9.62 4.97
CA GLU A 67 -0.18 -10.98 4.43
C GLU A 67 -1.38 -11.35 3.56
N LEU A 68 -2.59 -11.09 4.03
CA LEU A 68 -3.82 -11.34 3.29
C LEU A 68 -3.87 -10.52 1.99
N SER A 69 -3.43 -9.27 2.02
CA SER A 69 -3.36 -8.41 0.83
C SER A 69 -2.39 -8.97 -0.20
N LEU A 70 -1.23 -9.44 0.22
CA LEU A 70 -0.24 -10.09 -0.66
C LEU A 70 -0.79 -11.38 -1.27
N GLN A 71 -1.50 -12.18 -0.48
CA GLN A 71 -2.17 -13.39 -0.96
C GLN A 71 -3.26 -13.07 -2.00
N TYR A 72 -4.03 -12.02 -1.81
CA TYR A 72 -5.03 -11.57 -2.77
C TYR A 72 -4.39 -11.11 -4.09
N ILE A 73 -3.31 -10.35 -4.03
CA ILE A 73 -2.56 -9.93 -5.21
C ILE A 73 -2.08 -11.17 -5.97
N GLN A 74 -1.47 -12.13 -5.31
CA GLN A 74 -0.99 -13.37 -5.92
C GLN A 74 -2.14 -14.18 -6.53
N HIS A 75 -3.23 -14.35 -5.80
CA HIS A 75 -4.36 -15.18 -6.23
C HIS A 75 -5.12 -14.56 -7.41
N TYR A 76 -5.45 -13.25 -7.32
CA TYR A 76 -6.29 -12.58 -8.31
C TYR A 76 -5.51 -12.03 -9.50
N MET A 77 -4.25 -11.70 -9.33
CA MET A 77 -3.42 -11.06 -10.37
C MET A 77 -2.31 -11.97 -10.90
N GLY A 78 -1.96 -13.03 -10.17
CA GLY A 78 -0.85 -13.91 -10.54
C GLY A 78 0.52 -13.24 -10.42
N LEU A 79 0.63 -12.20 -9.59
CA LEU A 79 1.85 -11.41 -9.40
C LEU A 79 2.25 -11.39 -7.94
N ALA A 80 3.55 -11.32 -7.68
CA ALA A 80 4.04 -11.00 -6.34
C ALA A 80 3.87 -9.50 -6.09
N GLY A 81 3.22 -9.14 -4.98
CA GLY A 81 3.16 -7.75 -4.52
C GLY A 81 4.47 -7.33 -3.87
N ILE A 82 4.86 -6.08 -4.05
CA ILE A 82 5.99 -5.47 -3.35
C ILE A 82 5.47 -4.79 -2.10
N ASN A 83 5.86 -5.29 -0.94
CA ASN A 83 5.42 -4.76 0.35
C ASN A 83 6.33 -3.62 0.79
N MET A 84 5.82 -2.38 0.75
CA MET A 84 6.49 -1.20 1.27
C MET A 84 5.78 -0.61 2.50
N PHE A 85 4.80 -1.31 3.06
CA PHE A 85 3.92 -0.80 4.11
C PHE A 85 4.68 -0.25 5.32
N ALA A 86 5.60 -1.02 5.88
CA ALA A 86 6.43 -0.63 7.02
C ALA A 86 7.92 -0.49 6.62
N ASP A 87 8.17 -0.05 5.41
CA ASP A 87 9.54 0.14 4.89
C ASP A 87 10.28 1.20 5.69
N SER A 88 11.41 0.83 6.29
CA SER A 88 12.23 1.69 7.14
C SER A 88 12.86 2.89 6.42
N ALA A 89 12.86 2.90 5.08
CA ALA A 89 13.32 4.05 4.30
C ALA A 89 12.39 5.26 4.44
N PHE A 90 11.13 5.04 4.87
CA PHE A 90 10.16 6.11 5.10
C PHE A 90 10.09 6.43 6.59
N THR A 91 10.23 7.71 6.91
CA THR A 91 10.09 8.25 8.28
C THR A 91 8.77 9.01 8.41
N ASP A 92 8.38 9.35 9.63
CA ASP A 92 7.14 10.10 9.88
C ASP A 92 7.09 11.44 9.14
N ASP A 93 8.25 12.05 8.87
CA ASP A 93 8.37 13.31 8.11
C ASP A 93 8.04 13.15 6.60
N ASP A 94 7.89 11.95 6.11
CA ASP A 94 7.55 11.67 4.72
C ASP A 94 6.03 11.65 4.47
N PHE A 95 5.23 11.86 5.50
CA PHE A 95 3.77 11.73 5.45
C PHE A 95 3.05 13.04 5.76
N CYS A 96 1.94 13.29 5.09
CA CYS A 96 1.03 14.39 5.43
C CYS A 96 -0.07 13.95 6.41
N ASP A 97 -0.39 12.68 6.47
CA ASP A 97 -1.25 12.04 7.45
C ASP A 97 -0.83 10.58 7.66
N SER A 98 -1.65 9.76 8.31
CA SER A 98 -1.29 8.39 8.69
C SER A 98 -0.99 7.46 7.51
N ASP A 99 -1.57 7.69 6.36
CA ASP A 99 -1.51 6.78 5.20
C ASP A 99 -1.29 7.47 3.85
N HIS A 100 -0.99 8.78 3.86
CA HIS A 100 -0.65 9.52 2.65
C HIS A 100 0.72 10.18 2.75
N LEU A 101 1.53 9.97 1.72
CA LEU A 101 2.83 10.61 1.59
C LEU A 101 2.67 12.11 1.31
N ASN A 102 3.57 12.91 1.88
CA ASN A 102 3.77 14.30 1.45
C ASN A 102 4.65 14.36 0.20
N ALA A 103 4.97 15.57 -0.27
CA ALA A 103 5.81 15.74 -1.47
C ALA A 103 7.18 15.09 -1.34
N LYS A 104 7.81 15.19 -0.17
CA LYS A 104 9.10 14.56 0.11
C LYS A 104 9.01 13.04 0.06
N GLY A 105 8.01 12.45 0.68
CA GLY A 105 7.76 11.00 0.66
C GLY A 105 7.42 10.50 -0.73
N ALA A 106 6.64 11.26 -1.51
CA ALA A 106 6.29 10.91 -2.88
C ALA A 106 7.53 10.87 -3.80
N ILE A 107 8.45 11.81 -3.65
CA ILE A 107 9.73 11.81 -4.37
C ILE A 107 10.54 10.56 -4.02
N LYS A 108 10.63 10.23 -2.73
CA LYS A 108 11.32 9.05 -2.24
C LYS A 108 10.74 7.76 -2.82
N LEU A 109 9.41 7.62 -2.81
CA LEU A 109 8.72 6.47 -3.39
C LEU A 109 8.96 6.38 -4.90
N SER A 110 8.88 7.49 -5.62
CA SER A 110 9.11 7.54 -7.07
C SER A 110 10.53 7.07 -7.43
N LYS A 111 11.53 7.44 -6.65
CA LYS A 111 12.92 6.97 -6.84
C LYS A 111 13.03 5.47 -6.61
N LYS A 112 12.39 4.93 -5.59
CA LYS A 112 12.37 3.48 -5.33
C LYS A 112 11.71 2.71 -6.48
N ILE A 113 10.56 3.17 -6.94
CA ILE A 113 9.85 2.56 -8.07
C ILE A 113 10.70 2.62 -9.33
N ASN A 114 11.34 3.74 -9.60
CA ASN A 114 12.23 3.89 -10.76
C ASN A 114 13.39 2.90 -10.74
N ASN A 115 13.98 2.66 -9.57
CA ASN A 115 15.03 1.65 -9.42
C ASN A 115 14.51 0.22 -9.68
N ILE A 116 13.31 -0.11 -9.20
CA ILE A 116 12.65 -1.39 -9.47
C ILE A 116 12.42 -1.57 -10.97
N ILE A 117 11.92 -0.55 -11.65
CA ILE A 117 11.70 -0.57 -13.10
C ILE A 117 13.00 -0.81 -13.86
N LYS A 118 14.09 -0.15 -13.46
CA LYS A 118 15.42 -0.33 -14.06
C LYS A 118 15.94 -1.76 -13.89
N GLU A 119 15.78 -2.36 -12.72
CA GLU A 119 16.18 -3.74 -12.44
C GLU A 119 15.41 -4.72 -13.35
N ILE A 120 14.09 -4.55 -13.47
CA ILE A 120 13.23 -5.39 -14.33
C ILE A 120 13.61 -5.23 -15.81
N SER A 121 13.97 -4.01 -16.24
CA SER A 121 14.30 -3.73 -17.66
C SER A 121 15.65 -4.31 -18.10
N HIS A 122 16.51 -4.72 -17.18
CA HIS A 122 17.83 -5.31 -17.48
C HIS A 122 17.83 -6.84 -17.55
N ASP A 123 16.72 -7.45 -17.18
CA ASP A 123 16.49 -8.90 -17.30
C ASP A 123 15.80 -9.19 -18.66
#